data_39da3a8b34da99098c18d4fb6eb6b65a
#
_entry.id   39da3a8b34da99098c18d4fb6eb6b65a
#
_cell.length_a   1.000
_cell.length_b   1.000
_cell.length_c   1.000
_cell.angle_alpha   90.00
_cell.angle_beta   90.00
_cell.angle_gamma   90.00
#
_symmetry.space_group_name_H-M   'P 1'
#
loop_
_entity.id
_entity.type
_entity.pdbx_description
1 polymer ?
#
loop_
_entity_poly.entity_id
_entity_poly.type
_entity_poly.pdbx_seq_one_letter_code
_entity_poly.pdbx_strand_id
1 'polypeptide(L)'
;MARWSVWRSPVMLPRSWIEELTASGMRCSSSMPVIRQAYSESSSIVRPFSEIPGLWKNGLANLYNFWKLDGFRNLHRIMLQNFNTFGPIYREKIGYYESVNIINPEDAAILFKAEGHYPKRLKVEAWTSYRDYRNRKYGVLLKNGEEWRSNRVILNKEVISLKMLENFVPLLDDVGQDFVARVHKKIQRSVYSTHCAGSAPFLCLSFTLSFAAVSSVLYGERLGLMLDYIDPEAQHFIDCITLMFKTTSPMLYIPPSLLRQIGAKVWRDHVEAWDGIFNQADRCIQNIYRQLRQETGSPKRYPGILASLLMLDKLSIEDIKASVTELMAGGVDTTSITLLWTLYELARHPTLQEELRAEVVAARAESQGDMQEMLKRIPLVKGALKETLRLHPVAVSLQRYIAEDIIIQNYHIPAGTLVQLGLHAMGRDPKVFFRPEQYQPSRWLRTETHYFRSLGFGFGPRQCLGRRIAETEMQIFLIHMLENFRVEKQRHVEVQSTFELILLPDKPIILTLKPIQASR
;
A
#
# COMPACT_ATOMS: atom_id res chain seq x y z
N MET A 1 -12.03 -8.78 55.68
CA MET A 1 -13.19 -8.41 54.85
C MET A 1 -12.89 -7.07 54.20
N ALA A 2 -12.39 -7.04 52.98
CA ALA A 2 -12.19 -5.82 52.19
C ALA A 2 -12.80 -6.06 50.81
N ARG A 3 -13.89 -5.34 50.51
CA ARG A 3 -14.60 -5.38 49.23
C ARG A 3 -13.81 -4.60 48.22
N TRP A 4 -13.41 -5.22 47.13
CA TRP A 4 -12.90 -4.56 45.90
C TRP A 4 -14.08 -4.15 45.03
N SER A 5 -14.33 -2.86 44.93
CA SER A 5 -15.28 -2.28 43.97
C SER A 5 -14.59 -2.15 42.61
N VAL A 6 -15.03 -2.97 41.64
CA VAL A 6 -14.59 -2.89 40.23
C VAL A 6 -15.27 -1.69 39.58
N TRP A 7 -14.50 -0.66 39.26
CA TRP A 7 -14.94 0.46 38.44
C TRP A 7 -15.08 0.01 36.97
N ARG A 8 -16.30 -0.03 36.48
CA ARG A 8 -16.61 -0.15 35.05
C ARG A 8 -16.58 1.24 34.46
N SER A 9 -15.51 1.62 33.75
CA SER A 9 -15.49 2.81 32.89
C SER A 9 -15.84 2.42 31.46
N PRO A 10 -16.68 3.17 30.74
CA PRO A 10 -16.91 2.96 29.33
C PRO A 10 -15.62 3.24 28.54
N VAL A 11 -15.25 2.34 27.66
CA VAL A 11 -14.07 2.43 26.82
C VAL A 11 -14.27 3.56 25.82
N MET A 12 -13.78 4.76 26.14
CA MET A 12 -13.64 5.85 25.15
C MET A 12 -12.35 5.61 24.36
N LEU A 13 -12.46 5.67 23.05
CA LEU A 13 -11.28 5.79 22.18
C LEU A 13 -10.49 7.05 22.57
N PRO A 14 -9.15 7.04 22.55
CA PRO A 14 -8.37 8.24 22.82
C PRO A 14 -8.80 9.39 21.89
N ARG A 15 -8.89 10.61 22.42
CA ARG A 15 -9.28 11.80 21.62
C ARG A 15 -8.49 11.96 20.34
N SER A 16 -7.22 11.59 20.31
CA SER A 16 -6.38 11.56 19.13
C SER A 16 -6.90 10.68 17.98
N TRP A 17 -7.66 9.64 18.29
CA TRP A 17 -8.30 8.74 17.31
C TRP A 17 -9.54 9.36 16.68
N ILE A 18 -10.27 10.12 17.47
CA ILE A 18 -11.47 10.84 17.01
C ILE A 18 -11.05 11.98 16.06
N GLU A 19 -9.98 12.69 16.38
CA GLU A 19 -9.43 13.75 15.51
C GLU A 19 -8.86 13.20 14.20
N GLU A 20 -8.23 12.01 14.20
CA GLU A 20 -7.76 11.35 12.97
C GLU A 20 -8.91 10.80 12.13
N LEU A 21 -10.00 10.33 12.75
CA LEU A 21 -11.21 9.87 12.05
C LEU A 21 -11.96 11.05 11.39
N THR A 22 -12.02 12.21 12.04
CA THR A 22 -12.61 13.42 11.46
C THR A 22 -11.74 14.02 10.35
N ALA A 23 -10.42 13.95 10.49
CA ALA A 23 -9.48 14.33 9.43
C ALA A 23 -9.53 13.38 8.21
N SER A 24 -10.04 12.16 8.36
CA SER A 24 -10.21 11.21 7.27
C SER A 24 -11.54 11.30 6.51
N GLY A 25 -12.37 12.31 6.78
CA GLY A 25 -13.64 12.54 6.10
C GLY A 25 -14.79 11.60 6.51
N MET A 26 -14.58 10.76 7.53
CA MET A 26 -15.63 9.96 8.13
C MET A 26 -16.40 10.84 9.15
N ARG A 27 -17.56 11.32 8.78
CA ARG A 27 -18.49 11.94 9.74
C ARG A 27 -18.92 10.86 10.73
N CYS A 28 -18.52 11.01 11.99
CA CYS A 28 -19.11 10.26 13.09
C CYS A 28 -20.56 10.74 13.26
N SER A 29 -21.54 9.97 12.76
CA SER A 29 -22.92 10.15 13.20
C SER A 29 -22.96 9.71 14.67
N SER A 30 -23.65 10.48 15.50
CA SER A 30 -23.75 10.31 16.97
C SER A 30 -24.56 9.08 17.43
N SER A 31 -24.71 8.08 16.59
CA SER A 31 -25.32 6.78 16.89
C SER A 31 -24.36 5.66 16.53
N MET A 32 -23.32 5.47 17.34
CA MET A 32 -22.65 4.18 17.35
C MET A 32 -23.61 3.15 17.99
N PRO A 33 -23.98 2.07 17.29
CA PRO A 33 -24.57 0.94 17.97
C PRO A 33 -23.53 0.42 18.97
N VAL A 34 -23.91 0.44 20.23
CA VAL A 34 -23.17 -0.25 21.29
C VAL A 34 -23.04 -1.70 20.83
N ILE A 35 -21.82 -2.16 20.50
CA ILE A 35 -21.52 -3.57 20.35
C ILE A 35 -21.63 -4.21 21.76
N ARG A 36 -22.87 -4.31 22.20
CA ARG A 36 -23.32 -5.13 23.32
C ARG A 36 -24.09 -6.28 22.67
N GLN A 37 -23.35 -7.33 22.24
CA GLN A 37 -23.92 -8.68 22.13
C GLN A 37 -22.95 -9.52 21.32
N ALA A 38 -22.19 -10.32 22.00
CA ALA A 38 -21.88 -11.71 21.74
C ALA A 38 -20.70 -12.19 22.59
N TYR A 39 -20.65 -11.81 23.87
CA TYR A 39 -19.99 -12.66 24.85
C TYR A 39 -21.11 -13.33 25.64
N SER A 40 -21.60 -14.46 25.12
CA SER A 40 -22.23 -15.44 25.98
C SER A 40 -21.15 -15.85 27.01
N GLU A 41 -21.47 -15.69 28.28
CA GLU A 41 -20.70 -16.17 29.41
C GLU A 41 -20.67 -17.73 29.40
N SER A 42 -19.89 -18.30 28.51
CA SER A 42 -19.23 -19.55 28.77
C SER A 42 -17.87 -19.17 29.30
N SER A 43 -17.55 -19.56 30.52
CA SER A 43 -16.24 -19.47 31.15
C SER A 43 -15.26 -20.35 30.39
N SER A 44 -14.89 -19.95 29.15
CA SER A 44 -13.89 -20.65 28.38
C SER A 44 -12.54 -20.34 29.03
N ILE A 45 -11.90 -21.36 29.56
CA ILE A 45 -10.56 -21.28 30.16
C ILE A 45 -9.61 -20.68 29.11
N VAL A 46 -8.98 -19.55 29.42
CA VAL A 46 -7.97 -18.93 28.58
C VAL A 46 -6.79 -19.89 28.46
N ARG A 47 -6.46 -20.26 27.24
CA ARG A 47 -5.37 -21.18 26.92
C ARG A 47 -4.03 -20.44 26.90
N PRO A 48 -2.94 -21.08 27.35
CA PRO A 48 -1.63 -20.46 27.36
C PRO A 48 -1.07 -20.26 25.95
N PHE A 49 -0.12 -19.32 25.81
CA PHE A 49 0.59 -19.00 24.58
C PHE A 49 1.25 -20.21 23.89
N SER A 50 1.71 -21.18 24.69
CA SER A 50 2.35 -22.40 24.21
C SER A 50 1.41 -23.38 23.50
N GLU A 51 0.10 -23.22 23.68
CA GLU A 51 -0.92 -24.06 23.05
C GLU A 51 -1.42 -23.52 21.71
N ILE A 52 -1.00 -22.32 21.31
CA ILE A 52 -1.33 -21.80 19.97
C ILE A 52 -0.80 -22.79 18.94
N PRO A 53 -1.69 -23.30 18.02
CA PRO A 53 -1.28 -24.28 17.01
C PRO A 53 -0.28 -23.67 16.03
N GLY A 54 0.53 -24.51 15.37
CA GLY A 54 1.41 -24.06 14.30
C GLY A 54 2.83 -24.63 14.32
N LEU A 55 3.70 -24.03 13.52
CA LEU A 55 5.07 -24.47 13.26
C LEU A 55 6.08 -23.52 13.92
N TRP A 56 6.27 -23.62 15.24
CA TRP A 56 7.12 -22.66 15.96
C TRP A 56 8.27 -23.28 16.78
N LYS A 57 8.32 -24.61 16.93
CA LYS A 57 9.30 -25.29 17.80
C LYS A 57 10.71 -25.30 17.23
N ASN A 58 10.90 -25.42 15.91
CA ASN A 58 12.21 -25.50 15.27
C ASN A 58 12.32 -24.53 14.07
N GLY A 59 12.79 -23.31 14.34
CA GLY A 59 12.89 -22.27 13.33
C GLY A 59 13.80 -22.60 12.13
N LEU A 60 14.91 -23.34 12.33
CA LEU A 60 15.81 -23.70 11.24
C LEU A 60 15.21 -24.78 10.34
N ALA A 61 14.58 -25.81 10.90
CA ALA A 61 13.86 -26.81 10.12
C ALA A 61 12.70 -26.18 9.34
N ASN A 62 11.97 -25.25 9.97
CA ASN A 62 10.88 -24.53 9.32
C ASN A 62 11.41 -23.63 8.19
N LEU A 63 12.55 -22.97 8.35
CA LEU A 63 13.20 -22.18 7.29
C LEU A 63 13.61 -23.07 6.10
N TYR A 64 14.15 -24.26 6.37
CA TYR A 64 14.49 -25.21 5.32
C TYR A 64 13.24 -25.68 4.55
N ASN A 65 12.16 -26.03 5.27
CA ASN A 65 10.88 -26.41 4.65
C ASN A 65 10.27 -25.25 3.86
N PHE A 66 10.32 -24.04 4.41
CA PHE A 66 9.88 -22.83 3.73
C PHE A 66 10.63 -22.58 2.43
N TRP A 67 11.96 -22.76 2.44
CA TRP A 67 12.77 -22.68 1.24
C TRP A 67 12.42 -23.76 0.21
N LYS A 68 12.21 -25.01 0.64
CA LYS A 68 11.79 -26.12 -0.27
C LYS A 68 10.45 -25.85 -0.97
N LEU A 69 9.55 -25.15 -0.31
CA LEU A 69 8.24 -24.75 -0.85
C LEU A 69 8.30 -23.47 -1.69
N ASP A 70 9.49 -22.97 -2.02
CA ASP A 70 9.70 -21.65 -2.63
C ASP A 70 8.95 -20.54 -1.85
N GLY A 71 9.02 -20.60 -0.52
CA GLY A 71 8.25 -19.75 0.38
C GLY A 71 8.58 -18.28 0.24
N PHE A 72 9.80 -17.93 -0.18
CA PHE A 72 10.20 -16.55 -0.46
C PHE A 72 9.36 -15.91 -1.58
N ARG A 73 8.79 -16.70 -2.48
CA ARG A 73 7.88 -16.25 -3.53
C ARG A 73 6.42 -16.61 -3.28
N ASN A 74 6.16 -17.58 -2.39
CA ASN A 74 4.83 -18.11 -2.14
C ASN A 74 4.32 -17.87 -0.70
N LEU A 75 4.89 -16.90 0.04
CA LEU A 75 4.48 -16.59 1.42
C LEU A 75 2.95 -16.46 1.57
N HIS A 76 2.30 -15.75 0.67
CA HIS A 76 0.85 -15.53 0.70
C HIS A 76 0.04 -16.83 0.60
N ARG A 77 0.52 -17.80 -0.20
CA ARG A 77 -0.12 -19.13 -0.36
C ARG A 77 0.12 -20.00 0.86
N ILE A 78 1.35 -19.97 1.39
CA ILE A 78 1.71 -20.71 2.61
C ILE A 78 0.90 -20.20 3.79
N MET A 79 0.76 -18.88 3.96
CA MET A 79 -0.09 -18.30 5.01
C MET A 79 -1.55 -18.76 4.87
N LEU A 80 -2.12 -18.74 3.67
CA LEU A 80 -3.48 -19.22 3.42
C LEU A 80 -3.61 -20.71 3.76
N GLN A 81 -2.65 -21.53 3.38
CA GLN A 81 -2.61 -22.95 3.72
C GLN A 81 -2.50 -23.18 5.21
N ASN A 82 -1.69 -22.41 5.92
CA ASN A 82 -1.55 -22.50 7.37
C ASN A 82 -2.86 -22.13 8.08
N PHE A 83 -3.59 -21.10 7.64
CA PHE A 83 -4.91 -20.79 8.19
C PHE A 83 -5.93 -21.92 7.93
N ASN A 84 -5.89 -22.55 6.77
CA ASN A 84 -6.74 -23.72 6.48
C ASN A 84 -6.39 -24.93 7.34
N THR A 85 -5.12 -25.09 7.72
CA THR A 85 -4.64 -26.23 8.51
C THR A 85 -4.84 -26.02 10.01
N PHE A 86 -4.48 -24.84 10.54
CA PHE A 86 -4.41 -24.56 11.97
C PHE A 86 -5.61 -23.76 12.49
N GLY A 87 -6.42 -23.17 11.60
CA GLY A 87 -7.56 -22.35 11.98
C GLY A 87 -7.24 -20.83 11.97
N PRO A 88 -8.13 -20.01 12.58
CA PRO A 88 -8.10 -18.54 12.46
C PRO A 88 -6.92 -17.88 13.19
N ILE A 89 -6.19 -18.63 13.99
CA ILE A 89 -4.98 -18.20 14.69
C ILE A 89 -3.93 -19.31 14.64
N TYR A 90 -2.69 -18.96 14.33
CA TYR A 90 -1.56 -19.88 14.44
C TYR A 90 -0.26 -19.14 14.76
N ARG A 91 0.69 -19.86 15.34
CA ARG A 91 2.04 -19.38 15.66
C ARG A 91 3.05 -20.04 14.74
N GLU A 92 4.00 -19.25 14.22
CA GLU A 92 5.08 -19.77 13.39
C GLU A 92 6.44 -19.17 13.78
N LYS A 93 7.48 -19.93 13.49
CA LYS A 93 8.86 -19.47 13.56
C LYS A 93 9.61 -19.97 12.34
N ILE A 94 10.11 -19.04 11.52
CA ILE A 94 10.87 -19.30 10.30
C ILE A 94 12.23 -18.62 10.46
N GLY A 95 13.28 -19.42 10.61
CA GLY A 95 14.60 -18.91 10.97
C GLY A 95 14.55 -18.23 12.35
N TYR A 96 14.93 -16.96 12.41
CA TYR A 96 14.84 -16.14 13.62
C TYR A 96 13.51 -15.39 13.77
N TYR A 97 12.73 -15.33 12.70
CA TYR A 97 11.45 -14.63 12.63
C TYR A 97 10.35 -15.46 13.31
N GLU A 98 9.69 -14.86 14.30
CA GLU A 98 8.60 -15.50 15.03
C GLU A 98 7.37 -14.58 15.09
N SER A 99 6.19 -15.13 14.85
CA SER A 99 4.94 -14.38 14.84
C SER A 99 3.73 -15.22 15.23
N VAL A 100 2.70 -14.55 15.70
CA VAL A 100 1.33 -15.05 15.79
C VAL A 100 0.56 -14.48 14.62
N ASN A 101 -0.13 -15.32 13.86
CA ASN A 101 -0.89 -14.96 12.67
C ASN A 101 -2.38 -15.06 12.95
N ILE A 102 -3.14 -14.03 12.56
CA ILE A 102 -4.60 -13.95 12.73
C ILE A 102 -5.27 -13.58 11.39
N ILE A 103 -6.55 -13.95 11.24
CA ILE A 103 -7.26 -13.74 9.97
C ILE A 103 -8.58 -12.96 10.14
N ASN A 104 -9.20 -12.97 11.33
CA ASN A 104 -10.53 -12.39 11.52
C ASN A 104 -10.49 -10.87 11.65
N PRO A 105 -11.44 -10.11 11.09
CA PRO A 105 -11.58 -8.67 11.29
C PRO A 105 -11.78 -8.26 12.75
N GLU A 106 -12.48 -9.09 13.54
CA GLU A 106 -12.72 -8.86 14.96
C GLU A 106 -11.41 -8.94 15.77
N ASP A 107 -10.55 -9.90 15.44
CA ASP A 107 -9.22 -10.04 16.03
C ASP A 107 -8.30 -8.86 15.65
N ALA A 108 -8.48 -8.31 14.43
CA ALA A 108 -7.79 -7.10 14.02
C ALA A 108 -8.14 -5.89 14.91
N ALA A 109 -9.40 -5.76 15.33
CA ALA A 109 -9.82 -4.70 16.26
C ALA A 109 -9.10 -4.81 17.61
N ILE A 110 -8.92 -6.03 18.14
CA ILE A 110 -8.16 -6.28 19.38
C ILE A 110 -6.69 -5.90 19.18
N LEU A 111 -6.08 -6.34 18.07
CA LEU A 111 -4.70 -6.04 17.72
C LEU A 111 -4.41 -4.54 17.66
N PHE A 112 -5.24 -3.77 16.94
CA PHE A 112 -5.03 -2.33 16.79
C PHE A 112 -5.30 -1.54 18.07
N LYS A 113 -6.15 -2.05 18.95
CA LYS A 113 -6.35 -1.46 20.29
C LYS A 113 -5.12 -1.67 21.17
N ALA A 114 -4.45 -2.81 21.06
CA ALA A 114 -3.30 -3.20 21.86
C ALA A 114 -1.94 -2.71 21.30
N GLU A 115 -1.92 -1.97 20.18
CA GLU A 115 -0.68 -1.48 19.58
C GLU A 115 0.02 -0.36 20.39
N GLY A 116 -0.68 0.19 21.38
CA GLY A 116 -0.18 1.22 22.28
C GLY A 116 -0.09 2.61 21.66
N HIS A 117 0.46 3.56 22.44
CA HIS A 117 0.57 4.96 22.02
C HIS A 117 1.60 5.20 20.91
N TYR A 118 2.65 4.37 20.87
CA TYR A 118 3.70 4.39 19.84
C TYR A 118 3.73 3.04 19.11
N PRO A 119 2.81 2.81 18.13
CA PRO A 119 2.71 1.51 17.48
C PRO A 119 4.03 1.08 16.83
N LYS A 120 4.50 -0.12 17.16
CA LYS A 120 5.72 -0.70 16.61
C LYS A 120 5.40 -1.70 15.51
N ARG A 121 6.07 -1.58 14.37
CA ARG A 121 6.03 -2.55 13.28
C ARG A 121 7.25 -3.47 13.33
N LEU A 122 7.20 -4.56 12.58
CA LEU A 122 8.39 -5.32 12.27
C LEU A 122 9.48 -4.40 11.72
N LYS A 123 10.66 -4.48 12.30
CA LYS A 123 11.84 -3.79 11.77
C LYS A 123 12.28 -4.48 10.48
N VAL A 124 12.29 -3.76 9.38
CA VAL A 124 12.86 -4.26 8.12
C VAL A 124 14.38 -4.16 8.24
N GLU A 125 15.00 -5.21 8.80
CA GLU A 125 16.43 -5.19 9.13
C GLU A 125 17.34 -4.94 7.93
N ALA A 126 16.97 -5.42 6.75
CA ALA A 126 17.69 -5.14 5.52
C ALA A 126 17.84 -3.65 5.26
N TRP A 127 16.74 -2.89 5.43
CA TRP A 127 16.73 -1.46 5.17
C TRP A 127 17.45 -0.65 6.24
N THR A 128 17.30 -1.02 7.51
CA THR A 128 18.04 -0.35 8.60
C THR A 128 19.52 -0.67 8.53
N SER A 129 19.92 -1.91 8.24
CA SER A 129 21.33 -2.29 8.08
C SER A 129 22.01 -1.54 6.93
N TYR A 130 21.31 -1.26 5.84
CA TYR A 130 21.84 -0.41 4.77
C TYR A 130 22.03 1.03 5.26
N ARG A 131 21.03 1.60 5.97
CA ARG A 131 21.15 2.98 6.52
C ARG A 131 22.35 3.10 7.45
N ASP A 132 22.49 2.15 8.37
CA ASP A 132 23.63 2.09 9.30
C ASP A 132 24.95 1.94 8.56
N TYR A 133 25.00 1.09 7.51
CA TYR A 133 26.19 0.87 6.70
C TYR A 133 26.63 2.12 5.94
N ARG A 134 25.68 2.92 5.42
CA ARG A 134 25.94 4.15 4.68
C ARG A 134 25.85 5.42 5.53
N ASN A 135 25.68 5.31 6.85
CA ASN A 135 25.48 6.43 7.78
C ASN A 135 24.36 7.38 7.31
N ARG A 136 23.23 6.82 6.87
CA ARG A 136 22.05 7.57 6.43
C ARG A 136 20.96 7.57 7.50
N LYS A 137 20.21 8.66 7.61
CA LYS A 137 19.07 8.77 8.53
C LYS A 137 17.93 7.82 8.14
N TYR A 138 17.15 7.40 9.14
CA TYR A 138 15.89 6.70 8.95
C TYR A 138 14.80 7.69 8.62
N GLY A 139 13.97 7.39 7.62
CA GLY A 139 12.75 8.14 7.34
C GLY A 139 11.58 7.67 8.22
N VAL A 140 10.41 8.26 8.01
CA VAL A 140 9.21 8.03 8.82
C VAL A 140 8.73 6.57 8.79
N LEU A 141 9.04 5.80 7.75
CA LEU A 141 8.69 4.39 7.65
C LEU A 141 9.48 3.53 8.64
N LEU A 142 10.78 3.80 8.79
CA LEU A 142 11.71 3.02 9.62
C LEU A 142 11.79 3.48 11.07
N LYS A 143 11.48 4.75 11.36
CA LYS A 143 11.46 5.28 12.71
C LYS A 143 10.41 4.62 13.59
N ASN A 144 10.67 4.59 14.90
CA ASN A 144 9.75 4.11 15.94
C ASN A 144 9.71 5.08 17.13
N GLY A 145 8.79 4.86 18.07
CA GLY A 145 8.67 5.63 19.29
C GLY A 145 8.29 7.09 19.06
N GLU A 146 8.78 7.96 19.92
CA GLU A 146 8.48 9.38 19.94
C GLU A 146 9.01 10.12 18.70
N GLU A 147 10.21 9.76 18.24
CA GLU A 147 10.80 10.34 17.03
C GLU A 147 9.93 10.05 15.78
N TRP A 148 9.41 8.84 15.66
CA TRP A 148 8.43 8.55 14.63
C TRP A 148 7.18 9.41 14.75
N ARG A 149 6.63 9.54 15.96
CA ARG A 149 5.39 10.30 16.20
C ARG A 149 5.55 11.75 15.82
N SER A 150 6.64 12.38 16.22
CA SER A 150 6.95 13.79 15.91
C SER A 150 7.02 14.01 14.40
N ASN A 151 7.81 13.20 13.67
CA ASN A 151 7.91 13.31 12.22
C ASN A 151 6.57 13.02 11.54
N ARG A 152 5.85 12.00 12.00
CA ARG A 152 4.56 11.60 11.44
C ARG A 152 3.50 12.69 11.54
N VAL A 153 3.41 13.40 12.65
CA VAL A 153 2.46 14.51 12.85
C VAL A 153 2.72 15.65 11.88
N ILE A 154 3.99 15.98 11.63
CA ILE A 154 4.37 17.02 10.67
C ILE A 154 4.00 16.58 9.25
N LEU A 155 4.43 15.38 8.85
CA LEU A 155 4.18 14.83 7.52
C LEU A 155 2.68 14.63 7.23
N ASN A 156 1.87 14.27 8.22
CA ASN A 156 0.42 14.13 8.03
C ASN A 156 -0.24 15.42 7.53
N LYS A 157 0.22 16.59 8.00
CA LYS A 157 -0.34 17.89 7.59
C LYS A 157 -0.07 18.17 6.11
N GLU A 158 1.10 17.80 5.61
CA GLU A 158 1.54 18.09 4.24
C GLU A 158 1.12 16.99 3.24
N VAL A 159 0.88 15.76 3.70
CA VAL A 159 0.63 14.61 2.80
C VAL A 159 -0.84 14.15 2.83
N ILE A 160 -1.50 14.18 4.01
CA ILE A 160 -2.84 13.59 4.17
C ILE A 160 -3.95 14.66 4.27
N SER A 161 -3.65 15.93 4.51
CA SER A 161 -4.69 16.93 4.73
C SER A 161 -5.60 17.11 3.50
N LEU A 162 -6.91 17.38 3.75
CA LEU A 162 -7.87 17.61 2.66
C LEU A 162 -7.50 18.84 1.81
N LYS A 163 -6.96 19.87 2.45
CA LYS A 163 -6.51 21.09 1.76
C LYS A 163 -5.40 20.80 0.75
N MET A 164 -4.48 19.89 1.09
CA MET A 164 -3.40 19.49 0.17
C MET A 164 -3.93 18.68 -1.00
N LEU A 165 -4.99 17.89 -0.79
CA LEU A 165 -5.63 17.12 -1.85
C LEU A 165 -6.16 18.02 -2.98
N GLU A 166 -6.68 19.19 -2.67
CA GLU A 166 -7.12 20.19 -3.66
C GLU A 166 -5.98 20.61 -4.59
N ASN A 167 -4.76 20.67 -4.09
CA ASN A 167 -3.58 20.97 -4.90
C ASN A 167 -3.11 19.77 -5.75
N PHE A 168 -3.33 18.54 -5.27
CA PHE A 168 -2.85 17.33 -5.96
C PHE A 168 -3.75 16.92 -7.13
N VAL A 169 -5.07 17.14 -7.02
CA VAL A 169 -6.03 16.70 -8.04
C VAL A 169 -5.70 17.27 -9.42
N PRO A 170 -5.46 18.58 -9.61
CA PRO A 170 -5.12 19.12 -10.93
C PRO A 170 -3.82 18.53 -11.50
N LEU A 171 -2.80 18.32 -10.64
CA LEU A 171 -1.52 17.75 -11.08
C LEU A 171 -1.66 16.31 -11.56
N LEU A 172 -2.45 15.51 -10.82
CA LEU A 172 -2.71 14.12 -11.15
C LEU A 172 -3.60 13.98 -12.39
N ASP A 173 -4.55 14.90 -12.56
CA ASP A 173 -5.41 14.97 -13.74
C ASP A 173 -4.60 15.28 -15.00
N ASP A 174 -3.73 16.27 -14.95
CA ASP A 174 -2.80 16.59 -16.02
C ASP A 174 -1.90 15.40 -16.41
N VAL A 175 -1.39 14.65 -15.43
CA VAL A 175 -0.60 13.43 -15.68
C VAL A 175 -1.45 12.35 -16.37
N GLY A 176 -2.71 12.19 -15.95
CA GLY A 176 -3.66 11.27 -16.58
C GLY A 176 -3.97 11.62 -18.03
N GLN A 177 -4.20 12.90 -18.34
CA GLN A 177 -4.44 13.40 -19.69
C GLN A 177 -3.24 13.15 -20.60
N ASP A 178 -2.04 13.48 -20.15
CA ASP A 178 -0.80 13.25 -20.92
C ASP A 178 -0.57 11.75 -21.18
N PHE A 179 -0.91 10.91 -20.20
CA PHE A 179 -0.84 9.46 -20.37
C PHE A 179 -1.78 8.97 -21.48
N VAL A 180 -3.03 9.39 -21.48
CA VAL A 180 -4.02 9.06 -22.52
C VAL A 180 -3.53 9.53 -23.89
N ALA A 181 -3.07 10.78 -24.01
CA ALA A 181 -2.55 11.32 -25.26
C ALA A 181 -1.37 10.48 -25.81
N ARG A 182 -0.46 10.05 -24.91
CA ARG A 182 0.67 9.19 -25.27
C ARG A 182 0.22 7.80 -25.73
N VAL A 183 -0.78 7.21 -25.07
CA VAL A 183 -1.33 5.91 -25.47
C VAL A 183 -1.97 6.00 -26.84
N HIS A 184 -2.78 7.03 -27.11
CA HIS A 184 -3.36 7.28 -28.45
C HIS A 184 -2.28 7.40 -29.52
N LYS A 185 -1.22 8.19 -29.29
CA LYS A 185 -0.09 8.35 -30.22
C LYS A 185 0.61 7.01 -30.51
N LYS A 186 0.79 6.16 -29.48
CA LYS A 186 1.37 4.82 -29.67
C LYS A 186 0.47 3.91 -30.49
N ILE A 187 -0.83 3.91 -30.24
CA ILE A 187 -1.81 3.10 -30.99
C ILE A 187 -1.80 3.53 -32.46
N GLN A 188 -1.85 4.83 -32.73
CA GLN A 188 -1.79 5.36 -34.12
C GLN A 188 -0.51 4.93 -34.84
N ARG A 189 0.65 5.03 -34.19
CA ARG A 189 1.93 4.61 -34.78
C ARG A 189 1.98 3.09 -35.05
N SER A 190 1.37 2.25 -34.20
CA SER A 190 1.34 0.80 -34.36
C SER A 190 0.45 0.35 -35.53
N VAL A 191 -0.57 1.11 -35.90
CA VAL A 191 -1.42 0.85 -37.05
C VAL A 191 -0.64 1.02 -38.37
N TYR A 192 0.37 1.89 -38.38
CA TYR A 192 1.23 2.11 -39.56
C TYR A 192 2.46 1.19 -39.63
N SER A 193 2.73 0.43 -38.57
CA SER A 193 3.86 -0.51 -38.49
C SER A 193 3.33 -1.95 -38.52
N THR A 194 3.47 -2.61 -39.67
CA THR A 194 2.97 -3.97 -39.94
C THR A 194 3.60 -5.08 -39.06
N HIS A 195 4.50 -4.75 -38.15
CA HIS A 195 5.25 -5.74 -37.33
C HIS A 195 5.18 -5.63 -35.84
N CYS A 196 4.42 -4.70 -35.28
CA CYS A 196 4.19 -4.63 -33.83
C CYS A 196 2.71 -4.42 -33.55
N ALA A 197 1.94 -5.50 -33.45
CA ALA A 197 0.66 -5.47 -32.76
C ALA A 197 0.89 -4.87 -31.35
N GLY A 198 0.22 -3.74 -31.03
CA GLY A 198 0.49 -2.86 -29.89
C GLY A 198 0.38 -3.45 -28.49
N SER A 199 1.13 -4.48 -28.20
CA SER A 199 1.33 -5.07 -26.88
C SER A 199 2.65 -4.60 -26.27
N ALA A 200 2.76 -3.28 -26.00
CA ALA A 200 3.77 -2.87 -25.04
C ALA A 200 3.40 -3.47 -23.68
N PRO A 201 4.35 -4.06 -22.93
CA PRO A 201 4.06 -4.56 -21.60
C PRO A 201 3.51 -3.38 -20.78
N PHE A 202 2.23 -3.45 -20.40
CA PHE A 202 1.50 -2.37 -19.71
C PHE A 202 2.14 -2.06 -18.35
N LEU A 203 2.94 -2.99 -17.83
CA LEU A 203 3.73 -2.82 -16.63
C LEU A 203 4.62 -1.57 -16.70
N CYS A 204 5.42 -1.40 -17.76
CA CYS A 204 6.29 -0.23 -17.90
C CYS A 204 5.49 1.09 -17.97
N LEU A 205 4.31 1.08 -18.60
CA LEU A 205 3.46 2.26 -18.69
C LEU A 205 2.86 2.66 -17.35
N SER A 206 2.43 1.69 -16.53
CA SER A 206 1.86 1.98 -15.20
C SER A 206 2.93 2.48 -14.21
N PHE A 207 4.15 1.95 -14.26
CA PHE A 207 5.27 2.45 -13.46
C PHE A 207 5.64 3.88 -13.84
N THR A 208 5.71 4.16 -15.15
CA THR A 208 5.96 5.51 -15.66
C THR A 208 4.92 6.51 -15.19
N LEU A 209 3.64 6.14 -15.19
CA LEU A 209 2.55 6.98 -14.70
C LEU A 209 2.71 7.28 -13.22
N SER A 210 2.82 6.25 -12.37
CA SER A 210 2.91 6.45 -10.92
C SER A 210 4.17 7.20 -10.52
N PHE A 211 5.28 7.00 -11.22
CA PHE A 211 6.49 7.79 -10.99
C PHE A 211 6.26 9.28 -11.35
N ALA A 212 5.63 9.57 -12.49
CA ALA A 212 5.30 10.94 -12.88
C ALA A 212 4.32 11.59 -11.89
N ALA A 213 3.29 10.86 -11.44
CA ALA A 213 2.32 11.33 -10.47
C ALA A 213 2.96 11.64 -9.11
N VAL A 214 3.70 10.69 -8.56
CA VAL A 214 4.37 10.85 -7.26
C VAL A 214 5.43 11.95 -7.30
N SER A 215 6.23 12.05 -8.40
CA SER A 215 7.22 13.12 -8.54
C SER A 215 6.56 14.50 -8.64
N SER A 216 5.44 14.64 -9.35
CA SER A 216 4.68 15.89 -9.42
C SER A 216 4.18 16.34 -8.05
N VAL A 217 3.69 15.40 -7.24
CA VAL A 217 3.21 15.69 -5.88
C VAL A 217 4.35 15.98 -4.91
N LEU A 218 5.42 15.18 -4.94
CA LEU A 218 6.55 15.34 -3.99
C LEU A 218 7.45 16.52 -4.32
N TYR A 219 7.71 16.74 -5.60
CA TYR A 219 8.71 17.72 -6.06
C TYR A 219 8.11 18.92 -6.78
N GLY A 220 6.80 18.94 -7.05
CA GLY A 220 6.16 19.98 -7.87
C GLY A 220 6.59 19.95 -9.35
N GLU A 221 7.30 18.91 -9.77
CA GLU A 221 7.83 18.75 -11.13
C GLU A 221 7.61 17.34 -11.66
N ARG A 222 7.28 17.26 -12.96
CA ARG A 222 7.21 15.98 -13.67
C ARG A 222 8.63 15.60 -14.08
N LEU A 223 9.15 14.53 -13.50
CA LEU A 223 10.43 13.98 -13.94
C LEU A 223 10.19 13.23 -15.27
N GLY A 224 10.62 13.80 -16.37
CA GLY A 224 10.87 13.35 -17.75
C GLY A 224 10.29 12.08 -18.38
N LEU A 225 9.38 11.39 -17.69
CA LEU A 225 8.89 10.05 -18.07
C LEU A 225 7.74 10.06 -19.08
N MET A 226 7.12 11.23 -19.31
CA MET A 226 6.01 11.37 -20.27
C MET A 226 6.51 11.78 -21.67
N LEU A 227 7.82 11.75 -21.91
CA LEU A 227 8.43 11.97 -23.21
C LEU A 227 8.25 10.75 -24.14
N ASP A 228 8.49 10.92 -25.43
CA ASP A 228 8.42 9.83 -26.42
C ASP A 228 9.44 8.70 -26.16
N TYR A 229 10.46 8.93 -25.34
CA TYR A 229 11.42 7.96 -24.83
C TYR A 229 11.38 7.93 -23.29
N ILE A 230 11.68 6.78 -22.71
CA ILE A 230 11.84 6.65 -21.25
C ILE A 230 13.21 7.21 -20.91
N ASP A 231 13.26 8.19 -20.01
CA ASP A 231 14.51 8.70 -19.48
C ASP A 231 15.30 7.56 -18.82
N PRO A 232 16.54 7.30 -19.25
CA PRO A 232 17.36 6.22 -18.68
C PRO A 232 17.56 6.33 -17.17
N GLU A 233 17.65 7.54 -16.62
CA GLU A 233 17.79 7.75 -15.16
C GLU A 233 16.52 7.36 -14.40
N ALA A 234 15.37 7.69 -14.97
CA ALA A 234 14.09 7.30 -14.38
C ALA A 234 13.85 5.78 -14.47
N GLN A 235 14.25 5.15 -15.58
CA GLN A 235 14.20 3.69 -15.70
C GLN A 235 15.13 3.03 -14.68
N HIS A 236 16.36 3.51 -14.56
CA HIS A 236 17.30 3.02 -13.57
C HIS A 236 16.77 3.12 -12.13
N PHE A 237 16.08 4.22 -11.80
CA PHE A 237 15.46 4.39 -10.50
C PHE A 237 14.35 3.33 -10.24
N ILE A 238 13.48 3.07 -11.23
CA ILE A 238 12.45 2.02 -11.15
C ILE A 238 13.09 0.65 -10.96
N ASP A 239 14.15 0.35 -11.71
CA ASP A 239 14.88 -0.91 -11.61
C ASP A 239 15.51 -1.09 -10.22
N CYS A 240 16.06 -0.01 -9.64
CA CYS A 240 16.58 0.01 -8.27
C CYS A 240 15.49 -0.28 -7.24
N ILE A 241 14.29 0.30 -7.36
CA ILE A 241 13.17 0.01 -6.44
C ILE A 241 12.77 -1.46 -6.53
N THR A 242 12.61 -1.98 -7.73
CA THR A 242 12.25 -3.38 -7.95
C THR A 242 13.32 -4.32 -7.36
N LEU A 243 14.60 -4.03 -7.58
CA LEU A 243 15.71 -4.79 -7.02
C LEU A 243 15.73 -4.72 -5.48
N MET A 244 15.45 -3.56 -4.90
CA MET A 244 15.36 -3.36 -3.46
C MET A 244 14.27 -4.25 -2.83
N PHE A 245 13.08 -4.32 -3.40
CA PHE A 245 12.01 -5.20 -2.91
C PHE A 245 12.42 -6.67 -3.01
N LYS A 246 12.92 -7.10 -4.16
CA LYS A 246 13.36 -8.47 -4.41
C LYS A 246 14.43 -8.92 -3.44
N THR A 247 15.44 -8.10 -3.19
CA THR A 247 16.55 -8.43 -2.29
C THR A 247 16.15 -8.37 -0.82
N THR A 248 15.10 -7.62 -0.45
CA THR A 248 14.61 -7.54 0.93
C THR A 248 13.91 -8.83 1.36
N SER A 249 13.17 -9.50 0.48
CA SER A 249 12.35 -10.68 0.81
C SER A 249 13.14 -11.80 1.55
N PRO A 250 14.29 -12.29 1.08
CA PRO A 250 15.05 -13.31 1.81
C PRO A 250 15.65 -12.78 3.12
N MET A 251 15.93 -11.48 3.21
CA MET A 251 16.49 -10.85 4.41
C MET A 251 15.46 -10.60 5.53
N LEU A 252 14.20 -10.93 5.32
CA LEU A 252 13.21 -11.02 6.40
C LEU A 252 13.47 -12.22 7.32
N TYR A 253 14.10 -13.27 6.80
CA TYR A 253 14.28 -14.56 7.47
C TYR A 253 15.73 -14.91 7.72
N ILE A 254 16.65 -14.29 7.00
CA ILE A 254 18.11 -14.49 7.11
C ILE A 254 18.73 -13.14 7.53
N PRO A 255 19.46 -13.08 8.66
CA PRO A 255 20.00 -11.82 9.16
C PRO A 255 20.89 -11.11 8.14
N PRO A 256 20.67 -9.82 7.83
CA PRO A 256 21.50 -9.05 6.90
C PRO A 256 22.96 -8.98 7.33
N SER A 257 23.24 -9.01 8.65
CA SER A 257 24.60 -9.02 9.21
C SER A 257 25.38 -10.24 8.75
N LEU A 258 24.77 -11.43 8.77
CA LEU A 258 25.39 -12.67 8.28
C LEU A 258 25.68 -12.58 6.78
N LEU A 259 24.69 -12.16 5.99
CA LEU A 259 24.83 -12.02 4.54
C LEU A 259 25.93 -11.02 4.14
N ARG A 260 26.07 -9.95 4.93
CA ARG A 260 27.14 -8.98 4.78
C ARG A 260 28.51 -9.58 5.09
N GLN A 261 28.65 -10.33 6.18
CA GLN A 261 29.92 -10.96 6.59
C GLN A 261 30.46 -11.94 5.55
N ILE A 262 29.58 -12.76 4.95
CA ILE A 262 29.96 -13.71 3.91
C ILE A 262 30.01 -13.10 2.51
N GLY A 263 29.81 -11.80 2.35
CA GLY A 263 29.81 -11.11 1.07
C GLY A 263 28.75 -11.61 0.08
N ALA A 264 27.59 -12.03 0.58
CA ALA A 264 26.53 -12.60 -0.25
C ALA A 264 26.06 -11.63 -1.35
N LYS A 265 25.77 -12.17 -2.56
CA LYS A 265 25.31 -11.37 -3.70
C LYS A 265 24.04 -10.57 -3.35
N VAL A 266 23.07 -11.16 -2.65
CA VAL A 266 21.83 -10.53 -2.27
C VAL A 266 22.06 -9.25 -1.42
N TRP A 267 23.08 -9.23 -0.56
CA TRP A 267 23.43 -8.02 0.20
C TRP A 267 24.06 -6.94 -0.70
N ARG A 268 24.98 -7.33 -1.60
CA ARG A 268 25.61 -6.39 -2.54
C ARG A 268 24.57 -5.73 -3.45
N ASP A 269 23.70 -6.55 -4.06
CA ASP A 269 22.61 -6.08 -4.92
C ASP A 269 21.66 -5.14 -4.14
N HIS A 270 21.40 -5.44 -2.85
CA HIS A 270 20.58 -4.60 -1.99
C HIS A 270 21.20 -3.22 -1.72
N VAL A 271 22.52 -3.21 -1.48
CA VAL A 271 23.28 -1.96 -1.30
C VAL A 271 23.26 -1.13 -2.59
N GLU A 272 23.52 -1.74 -3.74
CA GLU A 272 23.48 -1.10 -5.05
C GLU A 272 22.10 -0.49 -5.34
N ALA A 273 21.03 -1.24 -5.09
CA ALA A 273 19.65 -0.77 -5.26
C ALA A 273 19.37 0.49 -4.41
N TRP A 274 19.70 0.46 -3.13
CA TRP A 274 19.50 1.61 -2.27
C TRP A 274 20.40 2.81 -2.60
N ASP A 275 21.65 2.56 -3.01
CA ASP A 275 22.54 3.62 -3.48
C ASP A 275 21.93 4.35 -4.69
N GLY A 276 21.37 3.61 -5.65
CA GLY A 276 20.66 4.18 -6.80
C GLY A 276 19.43 5.01 -6.40
N ILE A 277 18.60 4.48 -5.47
CA ILE A 277 17.41 5.18 -4.96
C ILE A 277 17.81 6.51 -4.28
N PHE A 278 18.79 6.50 -3.39
CA PHE A 278 19.23 7.71 -2.70
C PHE A 278 19.92 8.71 -3.63
N ASN A 279 20.71 8.25 -4.58
CA ASN A 279 21.37 9.14 -5.55
C ASN A 279 20.34 9.91 -6.38
N GLN A 280 19.27 9.27 -6.80
CA GLN A 280 18.18 9.94 -7.52
C GLN A 280 17.44 10.94 -6.62
N ALA A 281 17.10 10.54 -5.40
CA ALA A 281 16.45 11.42 -4.44
C ALA A 281 17.32 12.64 -4.11
N ASP A 282 18.63 12.46 -3.88
CA ASP A 282 19.57 13.55 -3.59
C ASP A 282 19.64 14.53 -4.78
N ARG A 283 19.63 14.06 -6.04
CA ARG A 283 19.58 14.92 -7.24
C ARG A 283 18.29 15.75 -7.28
N CYS A 284 17.15 15.14 -7.09
CA CYS A 284 15.86 15.85 -7.08
C CYS A 284 15.83 16.91 -5.98
N ILE A 285 16.28 16.58 -4.78
CA ILE A 285 16.31 17.49 -3.64
C ILE A 285 17.24 18.68 -3.92
N GLN A 286 18.44 18.43 -4.47
CA GLN A 286 19.38 19.49 -4.84
C GLN A 286 18.82 20.43 -5.91
N ASN A 287 18.09 19.90 -6.90
CA ASN A 287 17.47 20.72 -7.94
C ASN A 287 16.41 21.65 -7.34
N ILE A 288 15.51 21.14 -6.50
CA ILE A 288 14.50 21.94 -5.81
C ILE A 288 15.16 23.01 -4.94
N TYR A 289 16.24 22.66 -4.22
CA TYR A 289 16.98 23.61 -3.39
C TYR A 289 17.58 24.76 -4.21
N ARG A 290 18.13 24.47 -5.41
CA ARG A 290 18.65 25.50 -6.32
C ARG A 290 17.52 26.39 -6.84
N GLN A 291 16.39 25.82 -7.22
CA GLN A 291 15.23 26.58 -7.70
C GLN A 291 14.68 27.52 -6.64
N LEU A 292 14.48 27.04 -5.39
CA LEU A 292 14.00 27.87 -4.28
C LEU A 292 14.94 29.04 -3.97
N ARG A 293 16.25 28.90 -4.22
CA ARG A 293 17.22 30.01 -4.05
C ARG A 293 17.25 31.00 -5.21
N GLN A 294 16.84 30.57 -6.40
CA GLN A 294 16.90 31.39 -7.63
C GLN A 294 15.55 32.08 -7.94
N GLU A 295 14.44 31.64 -7.35
CA GLU A 295 13.12 32.23 -7.57
C GLU A 295 13.02 33.59 -6.88
N THR A 296 13.30 34.68 -7.65
CA THR A 296 12.94 36.06 -7.34
C THR A 296 11.61 36.51 -7.95
N GLY A 297 10.86 35.56 -8.58
CA GLY A 297 9.60 35.80 -9.32
C GLY A 297 8.36 35.26 -8.62
N SER A 298 7.19 35.40 -9.27
CA SER A 298 5.90 34.93 -8.77
C SER A 298 5.96 33.44 -8.36
N PRO A 299 5.45 33.10 -7.16
CA PRO A 299 5.51 31.72 -6.67
C PRO A 299 4.79 30.77 -7.62
N LYS A 300 5.37 29.62 -7.91
CA LYS A 300 4.68 28.51 -8.62
C LYS A 300 3.39 28.18 -7.89
N ARG A 301 2.35 27.85 -8.65
CA ARG A 301 1.01 27.49 -8.10
C ARG A 301 1.09 26.41 -7.02
N TYR A 302 2.02 25.47 -7.13
CA TYR A 302 2.30 24.42 -6.14
C TYR A 302 3.80 24.03 -6.16
N PRO A 303 4.53 24.21 -5.05
CA PRO A 303 5.97 23.96 -5.00
C PRO A 303 6.37 22.52 -4.70
N GLY A 304 5.42 21.61 -4.42
CA GLY A 304 5.66 20.24 -3.99
C GLY A 304 5.75 20.08 -2.47
N ILE A 305 5.52 18.85 -1.99
CA ILE A 305 5.61 18.50 -0.56
C ILE A 305 7.02 18.79 -0.01
N LEU A 306 8.06 18.50 -0.78
CA LEU A 306 9.45 18.75 -0.38
C LEU A 306 9.69 20.22 -0.05
N ALA A 307 9.28 21.11 -0.96
CA ALA A 307 9.44 22.55 -0.75
C ALA A 307 8.64 23.05 0.46
N SER A 308 7.40 22.56 0.63
CA SER A 308 6.58 22.87 1.81
C SER A 308 7.25 22.45 3.11
N LEU A 309 7.84 21.24 3.16
CA LEU A 309 8.56 20.76 4.35
C LEU A 309 9.82 21.56 4.65
N LEU A 310 10.56 22.00 3.62
CA LEU A 310 11.75 22.86 3.77
C LEU A 310 11.37 24.25 4.31
N MET A 311 10.26 24.83 3.83
CA MET A 311 9.77 26.15 4.28
C MET A 311 9.21 26.11 5.71
N LEU A 312 8.70 24.97 6.19
CA LEU A 312 8.17 24.82 7.55
C LEU A 312 9.26 24.85 8.63
N ASP A 313 10.51 24.55 8.30
CA ASP A 313 11.67 24.50 9.20
C ASP A 313 11.45 23.73 10.53
N LYS A 314 10.63 22.65 10.47
CA LYS A 314 10.28 21.83 11.64
C LYS A 314 10.98 20.48 11.67
N LEU A 315 11.61 20.09 10.59
CA LEU A 315 12.39 18.86 10.45
C LEU A 315 13.79 19.20 9.95
N SER A 316 14.79 18.44 10.39
CA SER A 316 16.12 18.57 9.81
C SER A 316 16.11 18.20 8.32
N ILE A 317 17.00 18.79 7.54
CA ILE A 317 17.15 18.49 6.11
C ILE A 317 17.35 16.98 5.90
N GLU A 318 18.14 16.33 6.75
CA GLU A 318 18.40 14.90 6.65
C GLU A 318 17.14 14.05 6.95
N ASP A 319 16.28 14.48 7.89
CA ASP A 319 14.99 13.81 8.16
C ASP A 319 14.02 14.01 6.99
N ILE A 320 13.98 15.19 6.39
CA ILE A 320 13.18 15.46 5.18
C ILE A 320 13.65 14.58 4.04
N LYS A 321 14.96 14.56 3.74
CA LYS A 321 15.56 13.71 2.70
C LYS A 321 15.19 12.25 2.88
N ALA A 322 15.42 11.71 4.08
CA ALA A 322 15.11 10.31 4.37
C ALA A 322 13.63 9.99 4.18
N SER A 323 12.74 10.86 4.68
CA SER A 323 11.28 10.63 4.58
C SER A 323 10.75 10.77 3.16
N VAL A 324 11.22 11.78 2.40
CA VAL A 324 10.82 11.98 0.99
C VAL A 324 11.34 10.84 0.10
N THR A 325 12.56 10.36 0.35
CA THR A 325 13.11 9.18 -0.35
C THR A 325 12.26 7.93 -0.10
N GLU A 326 11.82 7.71 1.16
CA GLU A 326 10.93 6.60 1.49
C GLU A 326 9.54 6.76 0.86
N LEU A 327 8.99 7.97 0.80
CA LEU A 327 7.72 8.26 0.14
C LEU A 327 7.79 8.00 -1.37
N MET A 328 8.89 8.42 -2.01
CA MET A 328 9.12 8.21 -3.43
C MET A 328 9.23 6.72 -3.75
N ALA A 329 10.09 5.99 -3.02
CA ALA A 329 10.27 4.55 -3.20
C ALA A 329 8.98 3.75 -2.93
N GLY A 330 8.19 4.17 -1.93
CA GLY A 330 6.93 3.51 -1.57
C GLY A 330 5.75 3.85 -2.46
N GLY A 331 5.78 4.97 -3.20
CA GLY A 331 4.65 5.47 -3.98
C GLY A 331 4.57 4.93 -5.41
N VAL A 332 5.68 4.45 -5.98
CA VAL A 332 5.73 4.04 -7.40
C VAL A 332 5.15 2.63 -7.59
N ASP A 333 5.81 1.61 -7.05
CA ASP A 333 5.46 0.21 -7.31
C ASP A 333 4.09 -0.16 -6.75
N THR A 334 3.76 0.30 -5.55
CA THR A 334 2.52 -0.09 -4.87
C THR A 334 1.27 0.38 -5.61
N THR A 335 1.28 1.61 -6.10
CA THR A 335 0.17 2.20 -6.86
C THR A 335 0.07 1.61 -8.25
N SER A 336 1.21 1.48 -8.96
CA SER A 336 1.29 0.88 -10.30
C SER A 336 0.74 -0.54 -10.33
N ILE A 337 1.15 -1.37 -9.36
CA ILE A 337 0.72 -2.78 -9.29
C ILE A 337 -0.77 -2.87 -8.99
N THR A 338 -1.30 -2.01 -8.11
CA THR A 338 -2.74 -1.98 -7.81
C THR A 338 -3.54 -1.60 -9.07
N LEU A 339 -3.11 -0.59 -9.82
CA LEU A 339 -3.73 -0.20 -11.08
C LEU A 339 -3.67 -1.31 -12.12
N LEU A 340 -2.52 -1.97 -12.23
CA LEU A 340 -2.32 -3.07 -13.17
C LEU A 340 -3.26 -4.24 -12.89
N TRP A 341 -3.39 -4.65 -11.62
CA TRP A 341 -4.36 -5.67 -11.21
C TRP A 341 -5.80 -5.22 -11.43
N THR A 342 -6.12 -3.95 -11.18
CA THR A 342 -7.47 -3.41 -11.42
C THR A 342 -7.83 -3.51 -12.90
N LEU A 343 -6.94 -3.08 -13.80
CA LEU A 343 -7.18 -3.19 -15.24
C LEU A 343 -7.25 -4.64 -15.72
N TYR A 344 -6.44 -5.53 -15.15
CA TYR A 344 -6.51 -6.96 -15.46
C TYR A 344 -7.87 -7.57 -15.06
N GLU A 345 -8.37 -7.24 -13.87
CA GLU A 345 -9.69 -7.71 -13.43
C GLU A 345 -10.82 -7.09 -14.28
N LEU A 346 -10.74 -5.82 -14.65
CA LEU A 346 -11.70 -5.20 -15.56
C LEU A 346 -11.67 -5.81 -16.96
N ALA A 347 -10.50 -6.19 -17.46
CA ALA A 347 -10.36 -6.90 -18.72
C ALA A 347 -10.95 -8.33 -18.70
N ARG A 348 -11.03 -8.95 -17.52
CA ARG A 348 -11.69 -10.25 -17.30
C ARG A 348 -13.21 -10.13 -17.16
N HIS A 349 -13.71 -8.94 -16.81
CA HIS A 349 -15.12 -8.66 -16.53
C HIS A 349 -15.66 -7.53 -17.42
N PRO A 350 -15.87 -7.77 -18.75
CA PRO A 350 -16.25 -6.72 -19.70
C PRO A 350 -17.55 -5.99 -19.32
N THR A 351 -18.57 -6.71 -18.83
CA THR A 351 -19.83 -6.10 -18.39
C THR A 351 -19.60 -5.11 -17.25
N LEU A 352 -18.84 -5.50 -16.23
CA LEU A 352 -18.48 -4.62 -15.12
C LEU A 352 -17.67 -3.41 -15.59
N GLN A 353 -16.79 -3.61 -16.57
CA GLN A 353 -16.03 -2.49 -17.16
C GLN A 353 -16.96 -1.44 -17.79
N GLU A 354 -18.04 -1.86 -18.48
CA GLU A 354 -19.03 -0.95 -19.03
C GLU A 354 -19.91 -0.29 -17.95
N GLU A 355 -20.23 -0.99 -16.85
CA GLU A 355 -20.91 -0.40 -15.70
C GLU A 355 -20.08 0.72 -15.05
N LEU A 356 -18.78 0.48 -14.83
CA LEU A 356 -17.87 1.52 -14.33
C LEU A 356 -17.76 2.70 -15.29
N ARG A 357 -17.70 2.43 -16.60
CA ARG A 357 -17.69 3.47 -17.64
C ARG A 357 -18.94 4.33 -17.58
N ALA A 358 -20.13 3.71 -17.47
CA ALA A 358 -21.38 4.43 -17.35
C ALA A 358 -21.41 5.35 -16.12
N GLU A 359 -20.89 4.86 -14.97
CA GLU A 359 -20.74 5.70 -13.77
C GLU A 359 -19.83 6.91 -14.03
N VAL A 360 -18.68 6.71 -14.67
CA VAL A 360 -17.72 7.79 -14.96
C VAL A 360 -18.31 8.82 -15.91
N VAL A 361 -19.00 8.39 -16.98
CA VAL A 361 -19.67 9.30 -17.93
C VAL A 361 -20.76 10.12 -17.25
N ALA A 362 -21.60 9.49 -16.40
CA ALA A 362 -22.61 10.19 -15.62
C ALA A 362 -21.98 11.21 -14.66
N ALA A 363 -20.93 10.81 -13.93
CA ALA A 363 -20.20 11.69 -13.02
C ALA A 363 -19.59 12.89 -13.75
N ARG A 364 -19.06 12.69 -14.97
CA ARG A 364 -18.52 13.78 -15.81
C ARG A 364 -19.59 14.80 -16.19
N ALA A 365 -20.76 14.33 -16.59
CA ALA A 365 -21.88 15.20 -16.96
C ALA A 365 -22.40 16.00 -15.74
N GLU A 366 -22.60 15.34 -14.60
CA GLU A 366 -23.11 15.96 -13.39
C GLU A 366 -22.14 16.95 -12.73
N SER A 367 -20.83 16.72 -12.86
CA SER A 367 -19.78 17.58 -12.31
C SER A 367 -19.36 18.71 -13.26
N GLN A 368 -19.94 18.78 -14.46
CA GLN A 368 -19.53 19.71 -15.52
C GLN A 368 -18.01 19.62 -15.84
N GLY A 369 -17.44 18.45 -15.66
CA GLY A 369 -16.03 18.18 -15.90
C GLY A 369 -15.08 18.51 -14.76
N ASP A 370 -15.58 19.04 -13.62
CA ASP A 370 -14.75 19.26 -12.44
C ASP A 370 -14.31 17.92 -11.84
N MET A 371 -12.99 17.66 -11.88
CA MET A 371 -12.41 16.40 -11.40
C MET A 371 -12.60 16.20 -9.90
N GLN A 372 -12.60 17.26 -9.09
CA GLN A 372 -12.81 17.14 -7.63
C GLN A 372 -14.24 16.69 -7.32
N GLU A 373 -15.22 17.23 -8.04
CA GLU A 373 -16.62 16.83 -7.92
C GLU A 373 -16.86 15.43 -8.50
N MET A 374 -16.21 15.07 -9.60
CA MET A 374 -16.24 13.70 -10.16
C MET A 374 -15.80 12.66 -9.13
N LEU A 375 -14.69 12.92 -8.44
CA LEU A 375 -14.15 12.01 -7.43
C LEU A 375 -15.14 11.73 -6.28
N LYS A 376 -16.14 12.56 -6.05
CA LYS A 376 -17.19 12.32 -5.05
C LYS A 376 -18.28 11.37 -5.57
N ARG A 377 -18.46 11.26 -6.90
CA ARG A 377 -19.58 10.63 -7.60
C ARG A 377 -19.29 9.28 -8.25
N ILE A 378 -18.16 8.65 -7.93
CA ILE A 378 -17.69 7.38 -8.50
C ILE A 378 -17.56 6.26 -7.45
N PRO A 379 -18.64 5.90 -6.74
CA PRO A 379 -18.57 4.89 -5.69
C PRO A 379 -18.20 3.49 -6.20
N LEU A 380 -18.63 3.10 -7.41
CA LEU A 380 -18.31 1.79 -7.99
C LEU A 380 -16.84 1.70 -8.41
N VAL A 381 -16.25 2.76 -8.97
CA VAL A 381 -14.80 2.85 -9.25
C VAL A 381 -14.00 2.73 -7.96
N LYS A 382 -14.41 3.41 -6.88
CA LYS A 382 -13.80 3.24 -5.54
C LYS A 382 -13.96 1.82 -5.03
N GLY A 383 -15.11 1.21 -5.27
CA GLY A 383 -15.39 -0.19 -4.98
C GLY A 383 -14.44 -1.14 -5.72
N ALA A 384 -14.16 -0.87 -7.00
CA ALA A 384 -13.24 -1.67 -7.82
C ALA A 384 -11.81 -1.66 -7.24
N LEU A 385 -11.31 -0.50 -6.82
CA LEU A 385 -10.00 -0.40 -6.17
C LEU A 385 -9.94 -1.15 -4.83
N LYS A 386 -10.99 -1.04 -4.01
CA LYS A 386 -11.07 -1.80 -2.74
C LYS A 386 -11.11 -3.31 -3.00
N GLU A 387 -11.84 -3.74 -4.02
CA GLU A 387 -11.96 -5.14 -4.39
C GLU A 387 -10.64 -5.68 -4.95
N THR A 388 -9.93 -4.87 -5.73
CA THR A 388 -8.56 -5.21 -6.17
C THR A 388 -7.64 -5.40 -4.97
N LEU A 389 -7.63 -4.47 -4.02
CA LEU A 389 -6.80 -4.56 -2.81
C LEU A 389 -7.22 -5.72 -1.89
N ARG A 390 -8.46 -6.20 -1.97
CA ARG A 390 -8.90 -7.40 -1.27
C ARG A 390 -8.33 -8.66 -1.90
N LEU A 391 -8.42 -8.81 -3.23
CA LEU A 391 -7.94 -10.00 -3.95
C LEU A 391 -6.43 -9.98 -4.18
N HIS A 392 -5.88 -8.82 -4.46
CA HIS A 392 -4.47 -8.60 -4.79
C HIS A 392 -3.85 -7.54 -3.86
N PRO A 393 -3.84 -7.78 -2.52
CA PRO A 393 -3.28 -6.80 -1.59
C PRO A 393 -1.79 -6.67 -1.82
N VAL A 394 -1.29 -5.45 -1.98
CA VAL A 394 0.14 -5.18 -2.14
C VAL A 394 0.92 -5.71 -0.94
N ALA A 395 0.43 -5.41 0.28
CA ALA A 395 0.94 -6.00 1.51
C ALA A 395 0.14 -7.26 1.85
N VAL A 396 0.79 -8.42 1.93
CA VAL A 396 0.12 -9.70 2.24
C VAL A 396 -0.35 -9.77 3.69
N SER A 397 0.27 -9.00 4.60
CA SER A 397 -0.11 -8.91 6.01
C SER A 397 0.14 -7.52 6.60
N LEU A 398 -0.58 -7.20 7.68
CA LEU A 398 -0.28 -6.07 8.57
C LEU A 398 0.34 -6.59 9.87
N GLN A 399 1.34 -5.90 10.37
CA GLN A 399 2.17 -6.38 11.48
C GLN A 399 2.23 -5.35 12.61
N ARG A 400 2.10 -5.85 13.86
CA ARG A 400 2.26 -5.04 15.07
C ARG A 400 2.95 -5.83 16.18
N TYR A 401 3.87 -5.19 16.86
CA TYR A 401 4.25 -5.62 18.20
C TYR A 401 3.22 -5.09 19.18
N ILE A 402 2.57 -5.97 19.93
CA ILE A 402 1.58 -5.57 20.95
C ILE A 402 2.28 -4.98 22.17
N ALA A 403 1.67 -3.93 22.73
CA ALA A 403 2.24 -3.22 23.88
C ALA A 403 1.80 -3.80 25.24
N GLU A 404 0.73 -4.56 25.26
CA GLU A 404 0.12 -5.18 26.43
C GLU A 404 -0.32 -6.62 26.14
N ASP A 405 -0.54 -7.41 27.18
CA ASP A 405 -1.08 -8.76 27.03
C ASP A 405 -2.50 -8.71 26.48
N ILE A 406 -2.80 -9.59 25.53
CA ILE A 406 -4.14 -9.68 24.91
C ILE A 406 -4.64 -11.11 24.86
N ILE A 407 -5.96 -11.24 24.69
CA ILE A 407 -6.60 -12.53 24.43
C ILE A 407 -7.23 -12.48 23.05
N ILE A 408 -6.78 -13.39 22.15
CA ILE A 408 -7.36 -13.61 20.82
C ILE A 408 -7.71 -15.09 20.68
N GLN A 409 -8.92 -15.40 20.22
CA GLN A 409 -9.40 -16.79 20.03
C GLN A 409 -9.20 -17.67 21.26
N ASN A 410 -9.40 -17.10 22.47
CA ASN A 410 -9.17 -17.73 23.78
C ASN A 410 -7.70 -18.10 24.08
N TYR A 411 -6.72 -17.57 23.35
CA TYR A 411 -5.31 -17.72 23.69
C TYR A 411 -4.77 -16.44 24.32
N HIS A 412 -4.01 -16.58 25.37
CA HIS A 412 -3.22 -15.50 25.95
C HIS A 412 -2.00 -15.23 25.04
N ILE A 413 -1.82 -14.00 24.62
CA ILE A 413 -0.67 -13.55 23.82
C ILE A 413 0.05 -12.48 24.64
N PRO A 414 1.31 -12.72 25.04
CA PRO A 414 2.05 -11.79 25.90
C PRO A 414 2.50 -10.54 25.15
N ALA A 415 2.62 -9.44 25.88
CA ALA A 415 3.21 -8.18 25.37
C ALA A 415 4.57 -8.41 24.71
N GLY A 416 4.89 -7.62 23.68
CA GLY A 416 6.11 -7.78 22.88
C GLY A 416 6.02 -8.85 21.80
N THR A 417 4.93 -9.60 21.70
CA THR A 417 4.72 -10.56 20.60
C THR A 417 4.43 -9.82 19.30
N LEU A 418 5.04 -10.28 18.20
CA LEU A 418 4.69 -9.84 16.85
C LEU A 418 3.42 -10.54 16.40
N VAL A 419 2.36 -9.78 16.17
CA VAL A 419 1.09 -10.29 15.62
C VAL A 419 0.93 -9.80 14.20
N GLN A 420 0.55 -10.71 13.30
CA GLN A 420 0.30 -10.45 11.89
C GLN A 420 -1.16 -10.72 11.54
N LEU A 421 -1.81 -9.76 10.92
CA LEU A 421 -3.11 -9.94 10.27
C LEU A 421 -2.89 -10.30 8.80
N GLY A 422 -3.27 -11.50 8.38
CA GLY A 422 -3.09 -12.00 7.02
C GLY A 422 -4.12 -11.42 6.05
N LEU A 423 -3.83 -10.31 5.37
CA LEU A 423 -4.76 -9.63 4.47
C LEU A 423 -5.15 -10.47 3.27
N HIS A 424 -4.16 -11.13 2.63
CA HIS A 424 -4.41 -11.99 1.47
C HIS A 424 -5.33 -13.17 1.81
N ALA A 425 -5.10 -13.79 2.98
CA ALA A 425 -5.92 -14.90 3.46
C ALA A 425 -7.31 -14.42 3.90
N MET A 426 -7.39 -13.32 4.67
CA MET A 426 -8.66 -12.72 5.09
C MET A 426 -9.54 -12.35 3.89
N GLY A 427 -8.96 -11.77 2.85
CA GLY A 427 -9.67 -11.42 1.63
C GLY A 427 -10.29 -12.61 0.91
N ARG A 428 -9.84 -13.83 1.18
CA ARG A 428 -10.30 -15.09 0.59
C ARG A 428 -11.09 -16.00 1.55
N ASP A 429 -11.29 -15.55 2.78
CA ASP A 429 -12.06 -16.32 3.76
C ASP A 429 -13.57 -16.22 3.48
N PRO A 430 -14.28 -17.34 3.22
CA PRO A 430 -15.72 -17.35 2.99
C PRO A 430 -16.53 -16.92 4.24
N LYS A 431 -15.95 -16.98 5.43
CA LYS A 431 -16.56 -16.49 6.67
C LYS A 431 -16.57 -14.97 6.73
N VAL A 432 -15.62 -14.31 6.05
CA VAL A 432 -15.49 -12.86 6.01
C VAL A 432 -16.18 -12.25 4.78
N PHE A 433 -16.04 -12.91 3.62
CA PHE A 433 -16.59 -12.44 2.34
C PHE A 433 -17.43 -13.52 1.65
N PHE A 434 -18.66 -13.19 1.32
CA PHE A 434 -19.49 -14.06 0.48
C PHE A 434 -18.88 -14.19 -0.94
N ARG A 435 -18.74 -15.42 -1.46
CA ARG A 435 -18.06 -15.71 -2.74
C ARG A 435 -16.70 -14.99 -2.87
N PRO A 436 -15.73 -15.33 -2.01
CA PRO A 436 -14.51 -14.54 -1.85
C PRO A 436 -13.64 -14.49 -3.09
N GLU A 437 -13.70 -15.48 -3.99
CA GLU A 437 -12.90 -15.52 -5.22
C GLU A 437 -13.49 -14.67 -6.36
N GLN A 438 -14.73 -14.18 -6.23
CA GLN A 438 -15.36 -13.34 -7.23
C GLN A 438 -14.94 -11.88 -7.07
N TYR A 439 -14.52 -11.26 -8.17
CA TYR A 439 -14.26 -9.82 -8.23
C TYR A 439 -15.59 -9.07 -8.32
N GLN A 440 -16.05 -8.48 -7.22
CA GLN A 440 -17.37 -7.88 -7.10
C GLN A 440 -17.30 -6.50 -6.40
N PRO A 441 -16.99 -5.42 -7.13
CA PRO A 441 -16.92 -4.05 -6.59
C PRO A 441 -18.18 -3.57 -5.86
N SER A 442 -19.36 -4.04 -6.28
CA SER A 442 -20.65 -3.66 -5.68
C SER A 442 -20.80 -4.07 -4.21
N ARG A 443 -19.99 -5.02 -3.70
CA ARG A 443 -19.98 -5.36 -2.27
C ARG A 443 -19.59 -4.16 -1.38
N TRP A 444 -18.87 -3.18 -1.92
CA TRP A 444 -18.41 -2.00 -1.20
C TRP A 444 -19.40 -0.82 -1.23
N LEU A 445 -20.52 -0.94 -1.97
CA LEU A 445 -21.57 0.07 -2.05
C LEU A 445 -22.56 0.00 -0.88
N ARG A 446 -22.65 -1.15 -0.21
CA ARG A 446 -23.54 -1.35 0.93
C ARG A 446 -22.97 -0.69 2.18
N THR A 447 -23.83 -0.01 2.93
CA THR A 447 -23.50 0.74 4.16
C THR A 447 -23.23 -0.15 5.38
N GLU A 448 -23.28 -1.48 5.24
CA GLU A 448 -22.90 -2.38 6.32
C GLU A 448 -21.46 -2.10 6.74
N THR A 449 -21.26 -1.96 8.04
CA THR A 449 -20.00 -1.62 8.67
C THR A 449 -18.93 -2.67 8.39
N HIS A 450 -18.23 -2.51 7.28
CA HIS A 450 -17.08 -3.35 6.92
C HIS A 450 -15.79 -2.91 7.63
N TYR A 451 -15.92 -2.55 8.93
CA TYR A 451 -14.77 -2.23 9.74
C TYR A 451 -13.77 -3.39 9.72
N PHE A 452 -12.50 -3.07 9.52
CA PHE A 452 -11.41 -4.04 9.42
C PHE A 452 -11.50 -5.08 8.28
N ARG A 453 -12.44 -4.94 7.33
CA ARG A 453 -12.48 -5.75 6.11
C ARG A 453 -11.73 -5.11 4.93
N SER A 454 -11.55 -3.78 4.94
CA SER A 454 -10.82 -3.02 3.92
C SER A 454 -9.57 -2.36 4.51
N LEU A 455 -8.48 -3.13 4.62
CA LEU A 455 -7.25 -2.74 5.27
C LEU A 455 -6.05 -2.64 4.31
N GLY A 456 -6.28 -2.50 3.01
CA GLY A 456 -5.20 -2.42 2.01
C GLY A 456 -4.19 -1.28 2.28
N PHE A 457 -4.63 -0.21 2.94
CA PHE A 457 -3.77 0.90 3.39
C PHE A 457 -3.42 0.86 4.89
N GLY A 458 -3.78 -0.21 5.59
CA GLY A 458 -3.62 -0.34 7.03
C GLY A 458 -4.65 0.45 7.84
N PHE A 459 -4.40 0.58 9.14
CA PHE A 459 -5.28 1.26 10.09
C PHE A 459 -4.47 1.99 11.17
N GLY A 460 -5.11 2.98 11.82
CA GLY A 460 -4.58 3.71 12.96
C GLY A 460 -3.42 4.65 12.62
N PRO A 461 -2.63 5.06 13.61
CA PRO A 461 -1.56 6.05 13.45
C PRO A 461 -0.47 5.63 12.46
N ARG A 462 -0.31 4.32 12.23
CA ARG A 462 0.63 3.72 11.28
C ARG A 462 0.00 3.40 9.92
N GLN A 463 -1.22 3.86 9.62
CA GLN A 463 -1.79 3.70 8.26
C GLN A 463 -0.87 4.30 7.19
N CYS A 464 -1.07 3.90 5.94
CA CYS A 464 -0.27 4.41 4.82
C CYS A 464 -0.28 5.94 4.78
N LEU A 465 0.91 6.56 4.75
CA LEU A 465 1.04 8.01 4.69
C LEU A 465 0.60 8.55 3.32
N GLY A 466 0.91 7.83 2.23
CA GLY A 466 0.52 8.19 0.87
C GLY A 466 -0.90 7.79 0.46
N ARG A 467 -1.73 7.28 1.39
CA ARG A 467 -3.05 6.72 1.06
C ARG A 467 -3.89 7.64 0.18
N ARG A 468 -4.03 8.91 0.55
CA ARG A 468 -4.89 9.84 -0.18
C ARG A 468 -4.36 10.16 -1.57
N ILE A 469 -3.04 10.33 -1.69
CA ILE A 469 -2.38 10.53 -2.99
C ILE A 469 -2.64 9.30 -3.88
N ALA A 470 -2.36 8.10 -3.38
CA ALA A 470 -2.53 6.87 -4.12
C ALA A 470 -3.99 6.60 -4.52
N GLU A 471 -4.95 6.77 -3.59
CA GLU A 471 -6.38 6.60 -3.89
C GLU A 471 -6.83 7.61 -4.97
N THR A 472 -6.41 8.87 -4.88
CA THR A 472 -6.76 9.90 -5.86
C THR A 472 -6.11 9.63 -7.21
N GLU A 473 -4.82 9.31 -7.24
CA GLU A 473 -4.10 8.93 -8.46
C GLU A 473 -4.79 7.78 -9.18
N MET A 474 -5.08 6.70 -8.47
CA MET A 474 -5.72 5.52 -9.05
C MET A 474 -7.13 5.81 -9.57
N GLN A 475 -7.92 6.62 -8.85
CA GLN A 475 -9.27 7.01 -9.27
C GLN A 475 -9.22 7.86 -10.54
N ILE A 476 -8.39 8.91 -10.59
CA ILE A 476 -8.22 9.78 -11.77
C ILE A 476 -7.74 8.97 -12.97
N PHE A 477 -6.76 8.11 -12.78
CA PHE A 477 -6.27 7.25 -13.83
C PHE A 477 -7.35 6.32 -14.39
N LEU A 478 -8.16 5.69 -13.53
CA LEU A 478 -9.26 4.84 -13.98
C LEU A 478 -10.35 5.62 -14.70
N ILE A 479 -10.66 6.86 -14.27
CA ILE A 479 -11.56 7.76 -15.00
C ILE A 479 -11.06 7.92 -16.43
N HIS A 480 -9.81 8.36 -16.61
CA HIS A 480 -9.24 8.58 -17.95
C HIS A 480 -9.18 7.29 -18.78
N MET A 481 -8.83 6.15 -18.17
CA MET A 481 -8.80 4.88 -18.87
C MET A 481 -10.19 4.43 -19.34
N LEU A 482 -11.19 4.53 -18.49
CA LEU A 482 -12.56 4.10 -18.79
C LEU A 482 -13.24 5.00 -19.82
N GLU A 483 -12.96 6.30 -19.82
CA GLU A 483 -13.48 7.23 -20.83
C GLU A 483 -12.89 7.01 -22.22
N ASN A 484 -11.62 6.62 -22.31
CA ASN A 484 -10.90 6.63 -23.58
C ASN A 484 -10.67 5.24 -24.18
N PHE A 485 -10.67 4.18 -23.37
CA PHE A 485 -10.28 2.86 -23.83
C PHE A 485 -11.21 1.75 -23.34
N ARG A 486 -11.42 0.74 -24.19
CA ARG A 486 -11.83 -0.59 -23.79
C ARG A 486 -10.57 -1.41 -23.53
N VAL A 487 -10.47 -2.03 -22.35
CA VAL A 487 -9.34 -2.85 -21.92
C VAL A 487 -9.68 -4.31 -22.12
N GLU A 488 -8.83 -5.05 -22.83
CA GLU A 488 -9.00 -6.48 -23.10
C GLU A 488 -7.73 -7.24 -22.68
N LYS A 489 -7.90 -8.42 -22.12
CA LYS A 489 -6.78 -9.32 -21.80
C LYS A 489 -6.43 -10.24 -22.98
N GLN A 490 -5.21 -10.70 -23.05
CA GLN A 490 -4.81 -11.77 -23.95
C GLN A 490 -5.48 -13.09 -23.56
N ARG A 491 -6.16 -13.77 -24.49
CA ARG A 491 -7.13 -14.86 -24.21
C ARG A 491 -6.58 -16.05 -23.43
N HIS A 492 -5.30 -16.40 -23.57
CA HIS A 492 -4.72 -17.65 -23.06
C HIS A 492 -3.75 -17.46 -21.88
N VAL A 493 -3.65 -16.26 -21.33
CA VAL A 493 -2.70 -15.98 -20.24
C VAL A 493 -3.44 -15.70 -18.93
N GLU A 494 -3.38 -16.66 -18.02
CA GLU A 494 -3.79 -16.45 -16.63
C GLU A 494 -2.59 -16.00 -15.80
N VAL A 495 -2.73 -14.89 -15.10
CA VAL A 495 -1.68 -14.30 -14.25
C VAL A 495 -1.99 -14.61 -12.80
N GLN A 496 -1.01 -15.09 -12.08
CA GLN A 496 -1.07 -15.37 -10.64
C GLN A 496 -0.19 -14.41 -9.86
N SER A 497 -0.31 -14.45 -8.53
CA SER A 497 0.52 -13.63 -7.66
C SER A 497 1.79 -14.33 -7.27
N THR A 498 2.89 -13.56 -7.14
CA THR A 498 4.15 -13.94 -6.51
C THR A 498 4.51 -12.92 -5.45
N PHE A 499 5.29 -13.32 -4.44
CA PHE A 499 5.68 -12.45 -3.34
C PHE A 499 7.17 -12.06 -3.46
N GLU A 500 7.43 -10.76 -3.51
CA GLU A 500 8.78 -10.18 -3.42
C GLU A 500 8.73 -8.97 -2.47
N LEU A 501 8.52 -9.20 -1.18
CA LEU A 501 8.16 -8.27 -0.12
C LEU A 501 6.74 -7.65 -0.30
N ILE A 502 6.37 -7.37 -1.51
CA ILE A 502 5.03 -6.99 -1.97
C ILE A 502 4.48 -8.06 -2.91
N LEU A 503 3.16 -8.08 -3.10
CA LEU A 503 2.51 -9.04 -3.96
C LEU A 503 2.51 -8.53 -5.40
N LEU A 504 3.20 -9.25 -6.28
CA LEU A 504 3.40 -8.93 -7.69
C LEU A 504 2.68 -9.93 -8.60
N PRO A 505 2.43 -9.59 -9.88
CA PRO A 505 2.12 -10.59 -10.90
C PRO A 505 3.32 -11.53 -11.12
N ASP A 506 3.06 -12.83 -11.27
CA ASP A 506 4.09 -13.87 -11.54
C ASP A 506 4.71 -13.76 -12.94
N LYS A 507 4.04 -13.05 -13.82
CA LYS A 507 4.44 -12.78 -15.21
C LYS A 507 3.83 -11.47 -15.69
N PRO A 508 4.36 -10.86 -16.76
CA PRO A 508 3.84 -9.61 -17.29
C PRO A 508 2.35 -9.69 -17.65
N ILE A 509 1.57 -8.75 -17.15
CA ILE A 509 0.19 -8.54 -17.57
C ILE A 509 0.20 -7.79 -18.90
N ILE A 510 -0.30 -8.44 -19.94
CA ILE A 510 -0.40 -7.88 -21.30
C ILE A 510 -1.87 -7.52 -21.55
N LEU A 511 -2.13 -6.25 -21.78
CA LEU A 511 -3.46 -5.71 -22.05
C LEU A 511 -3.50 -5.06 -23.44
N THR A 512 -4.63 -5.24 -24.12
CA THR A 512 -4.94 -4.55 -25.36
C THR A 512 -5.88 -3.39 -25.07
N LEU A 513 -5.50 -2.19 -25.51
CA LEU A 513 -6.30 -0.99 -25.37
C LEU A 513 -6.94 -0.66 -26.72
N LYS A 514 -8.28 -0.65 -26.76
CA LYS A 514 -9.05 -0.25 -27.94
C LYS A 514 -9.65 1.13 -27.68
N PRO A 515 -9.33 2.15 -28.49
CA PRO A 515 -9.94 3.46 -28.35
C PRO A 515 -11.45 3.39 -28.48
N ILE A 516 -12.15 4.13 -27.63
CA ILE A 516 -13.58 4.32 -27.75
C ILE A 516 -13.81 5.42 -28.76
N GLN A 517 -14.60 5.13 -29.78
CA GLN A 517 -15.03 6.17 -30.70
C GLN A 517 -15.95 7.12 -29.95
N ALA A 518 -15.59 8.41 -29.91
CA ALA A 518 -16.50 9.43 -29.44
C ALA A 518 -17.81 9.29 -30.24
N SER A 519 -18.92 8.97 -29.59
CA SER A 519 -20.23 9.08 -30.21
C SER A 519 -20.37 10.53 -30.68
N ARG A 520 -20.41 10.69 -32.04
CA ARG A 520 -20.60 11.98 -32.72
C ARG A 520 -21.93 12.59 -32.34
#